data_d28c49e4d73c8227fa4592220f9533d2
#
_entry.id   d28c49e4d73c8227fa4592220f9533d2
#
_cell.length_a   1.000
_cell.length_b   1.000
_cell.length_c   1.000
_cell.angle_alpha   90.00
_cell.angle_beta   90.00
_cell.angle_gamma   90.00
#
_symmetry.space_group_name_H-M   'P 1'
#
loop_
_entity.id
_entity.type
_entity.pdbx_description
1 polymer ?
#
loop_
_entity_poly.entity_id
_entity_poly.type
_entity_poly.pdbx_seq_one_letter_code
_entity_poly.pdbx_strand_id
1 'polypeptide(L)'
;MEDHQPESSRKSHGFVAMKSLYRLDQFDRVLALRNRDGLPYLLIGGQAVNFWAGLYAVRESALADLKPFTSEDIDFKGDRSDVEHIAEQLKLRAVLPGKVGMTALAGSIPFTWGDIQSNIEVVRVVPGAPQNLESRAIQVEANGQTLRVMDPVSLFVSKLELCSTVSQENRQDIRHLRILVHCVRHFLGDLLTGDGENQIDSRTWLNIVGFLLKRTATKSAKRVAREMDFDWSGLLPWAVLKASQDPKLTRFVEDRRR
;
A
#
# COMPACT_ATOMS: atom_id res chain seq x y z
N MET A 1 65.96 -2.74 -19.90
CA MET A 1 65.17 -3.81 -19.23
C MET A 1 64.37 -3.12 -18.14
N GLU A 2 63.18 -2.66 -18.48
CA GLU A 2 62.28 -2.01 -17.53
C GLU A 2 61.16 -2.99 -17.17
N ASP A 3 61.11 -3.33 -15.88
CA ASP A 3 60.14 -4.26 -15.34
C ASP A 3 58.77 -3.56 -15.20
N HIS A 4 57.82 -3.96 -16.02
CA HIS A 4 56.41 -3.60 -15.86
C HIS A 4 55.76 -4.55 -14.84
N GLN A 5 55.49 -4.04 -13.64
CA GLN A 5 54.57 -4.70 -12.70
C GLN A 5 53.11 -4.40 -13.10
N PRO A 6 52.20 -5.40 -13.09
CA PRO A 6 50.80 -5.16 -13.36
C PRO A 6 50.11 -4.62 -12.09
N GLU A 7 49.45 -3.47 -12.24
CA GLU A 7 48.54 -2.92 -11.24
C GLU A 7 47.39 -3.88 -10.94
N SER A 8 47.32 -4.33 -9.70
CA SER A 8 46.21 -5.12 -9.19
C SER A 8 44.97 -4.24 -9.04
N SER A 9 44.01 -4.41 -9.93
CA SER A 9 42.68 -3.82 -9.86
C SER A 9 41.98 -4.33 -8.58
N ARG A 10 41.95 -3.50 -7.53
CA ARG A 10 41.09 -3.71 -6.34
C ARG A 10 39.64 -3.54 -6.76
N LYS A 11 38.94 -4.66 -6.95
CA LYS A 11 37.49 -4.70 -7.01
C LYS A 11 36.97 -4.19 -5.67
N SER A 12 36.48 -2.96 -5.64
CA SER A 12 35.72 -2.44 -4.52
C SER A 12 34.43 -3.29 -4.41
N HIS A 13 34.36 -4.16 -3.43
CA HIS A 13 33.12 -4.81 -3.03
C HIS A 13 32.21 -3.69 -2.50
N GLY A 14 31.29 -3.23 -3.34
CA GLY A 14 30.27 -2.29 -2.93
C GLY A 14 29.49 -2.90 -1.76
N PHE A 15 29.62 -2.32 -0.60
CA PHE A 15 28.77 -2.61 0.56
C PHE A 15 27.36 -2.21 0.16
N VAL A 16 26.51 -3.17 -0.17
CA VAL A 16 25.08 -2.93 -0.34
C VAL A 16 24.58 -2.59 1.06
N ALA A 17 24.40 -1.29 1.33
CA ALA A 17 23.82 -0.84 2.58
C ALA A 17 22.47 -1.54 2.75
N MET A 18 22.32 -2.35 3.80
CA MET A 18 21.04 -2.96 4.15
C MET A 18 20.06 -1.81 4.39
N LYS A 19 19.00 -1.77 3.60
CA LYS A 19 17.94 -0.78 3.77
C LYS A 19 17.25 -1.02 5.11
N SER A 20 17.14 0.04 5.91
CA SER A 20 16.46 -0.02 7.19
C SER A 20 14.95 -0.04 7.00
N LEU A 21 14.25 -0.84 7.80
CA LEU A 21 12.81 -0.99 7.75
C LEU A 21 12.18 -0.45 9.03
N TYR A 22 11.13 0.37 8.89
CA TYR A 22 10.50 1.09 9.99
C TYR A 22 9.02 0.74 10.11
N ARG A 23 8.50 0.73 11.35
CA ARG A 23 7.06 0.62 11.63
C ARG A 23 6.39 1.98 11.44
N LEU A 24 5.07 1.96 11.24
CA LEU A 24 4.28 3.18 11.00
C LEU A 24 4.37 4.18 12.16
N ASP A 25 4.38 3.71 13.41
CA ASP A 25 4.47 4.55 14.62
C ASP A 25 5.78 5.35 14.73
N GLN A 26 6.82 4.95 14.02
CA GLN A 26 8.07 5.69 13.94
C GLN A 26 7.98 6.94 13.04
N PHE A 27 6.88 7.09 12.29
CA PHE A 27 6.59 8.24 11.43
C PHE A 27 5.59 9.24 12.03
N ASP A 28 5.32 9.22 13.34
CA ASP A 28 4.30 10.05 13.98
C ASP A 28 4.38 11.54 13.61
N ARG A 29 5.61 12.11 13.53
CA ARG A 29 5.82 13.50 13.10
C ARG A 29 5.38 13.76 11.66
N VAL A 30 5.50 12.78 10.78
CA VAL A 30 5.09 12.86 9.37
C VAL A 30 3.57 12.67 9.27
N LEU A 31 3.01 11.75 10.05
CA LEU A 31 1.57 11.49 10.09
C LEU A 31 0.77 12.65 10.68
N ALA A 32 1.40 13.48 11.52
CA ALA A 32 0.81 14.70 12.07
C ALA A 32 0.67 15.85 11.06
N LEU A 33 1.32 15.76 9.90
CA LEU A 33 1.26 16.81 8.87
C LEU A 33 -0.13 16.96 8.28
N ARG A 34 -0.44 18.20 7.89
CA ARG A 34 -1.72 18.53 7.27
C ARG A 34 -1.47 19.23 5.93
N ASN A 35 -2.33 18.96 4.97
CA ASN A 35 -2.33 19.67 3.71
C ASN A 35 -2.83 21.13 3.89
N ARG A 36 -2.88 21.89 2.81
CA ARG A 36 -3.30 23.30 2.84
C ARG A 36 -4.75 23.50 3.27
N ASP A 37 -5.58 22.47 3.17
CA ASP A 37 -6.98 22.47 3.62
C ASP A 37 -7.13 22.01 5.09
N GLY A 38 -6.01 21.77 5.79
CA GLY A 38 -6.00 21.28 7.17
C GLY A 38 -6.31 19.79 7.32
N LEU A 39 -6.40 19.05 6.22
CA LEU A 39 -6.68 17.61 6.22
C LEU A 39 -5.38 16.78 6.29
N PRO A 40 -5.42 15.56 6.87
CA PRO A 40 -4.30 14.63 6.76
C PRO A 40 -3.99 14.31 5.30
N TYR A 41 -2.71 14.16 4.97
CA TYR A 41 -2.31 13.61 3.67
C TYR A 41 -2.81 12.17 3.52
N LEU A 42 -3.17 11.77 2.29
CA LEU A 42 -3.61 10.40 2.01
C LEU A 42 -2.42 9.45 2.04
N LEU A 43 -2.33 8.63 3.10
CA LEU A 43 -1.33 7.58 3.25
C LEU A 43 -1.57 6.46 2.25
N ILE A 44 -0.54 6.13 1.47
CA ILE A 44 -0.55 5.07 0.46
C ILE A 44 0.65 4.12 0.69
N GLY A 45 0.97 3.28 -0.28
CA GLY A 45 2.22 2.50 -0.28
C GLY A 45 2.35 1.45 0.81
N GLY A 46 3.58 1.20 1.22
CA GLY A 46 3.92 0.16 2.20
C GLY A 46 3.38 0.42 3.59
N GLN A 47 3.46 1.66 4.06
CA GLN A 47 2.96 2.01 5.39
C GLN A 47 1.43 1.95 5.51
N ALA A 48 0.69 2.22 4.43
CA ALA A 48 -0.75 2.00 4.42
C ALA A 48 -1.10 0.50 4.53
N VAL A 49 -0.33 -0.39 3.89
CA VAL A 49 -0.48 -1.85 4.06
C VAL A 49 -0.19 -2.25 5.50
N ASN A 50 0.88 -1.72 6.11
CA ASN A 50 1.25 -1.99 7.48
C ASN A 50 0.19 -1.52 8.49
N PHE A 51 -0.45 -0.37 8.22
CA PHE A 51 -1.59 0.11 9.01
C PHE A 51 -2.73 -0.92 9.04
N TRP A 52 -3.19 -1.37 7.87
CA TRP A 52 -4.29 -2.34 7.78
C TRP A 52 -3.91 -3.71 8.36
N ALA A 53 -2.65 -4.13 8.16
CA ALA A 53 -2.12 -5.34 8.77
C ALA A 53 -2.17 -5.27 10.30
N GLY A 54 -1.76 -4.15 10.88
CA GLY A 54 -1.81 -3.92 12.33
C GLY A 54 -3.24 -3.96 12.87
N LEU A 55 -4.17 -3.30 12.16
CA LEU A 55 -5.58 -3.26 12.53
C LEU A 55 -6.23 -4.65 12.53
N TYR A 56 -5.96 -5.46 11.50
CA TYR A 56 -6.58 -6.77 11.34
C TYR A 56 -5.84 -7.92 12.02
N ALA A 57 -4.59 -7.74 12.44
CA ALA A 57 -3.81 -8.79 13.10
C ALA A 57 -4.40 -9.27 14.44
N VAL A 58 -5.27 -8.47 15.07
CA VAL A 58 -5.95 -8.85 16.32
C VAL A 58 -7.02 -9.92 16.12
N ARG A 59 -7.52 -10.08 14.88
CA ARG A 59 -8.59 -11.04 14.52
C ARG A 59 -8.26 -11.95 13.33
N GLU A 60 -6.99 -11.90 12.84
CA GLU A 60 -6.50 -12.72 11.74
C GLU A 60 -5.13 -13.28 12.09
N SER A 61 -5.09 -14.52 12.56
CA SER A 61 -3.86 -15.17 13.02
C SER A 61 -2.81 -15.34 11.92
N ALA A 62 -3.23 -15.53 10.66
CA ALA A 62 -2.32 -15.66 9.53
C ALA A 62 -1.47 -14.39 9.28
N LEU A 63 -1.91 -13.24 9.77
CA LEU A 63 -1.09 -12.02 9.73
C LEU A 63 0.05 -12.05 10.74
N ALA A 64 -0.03 -12.86 11.79
CA ALA A 64 1.06 -12.98 12.77
C ALA A 64 2.36 -13.51 12.14
N ASP A 65 2.24 -14.47 11.21
CA ASP A 65 3.37 -15.06 10.48
C ASP A 65 4.01 -14.10 9.47
N LEU A 66 3.29 -13.02 9.16
CA LEU A 66 3.73 -11.98 8.22
C LEU A 66 4.34 -10.75 8.93
N LYS A 67 4.54 -10.78 10.24
CA LYS A 67 5.26 -9.74 10.98
C LYS A 67 6.77 -9.78 10.70
N PRO A 68 7.53 -8.67 10.92
CA PRO A 68 7.07 -7.35 11.36
C PRO A 68 6.43 -6.55 10.21
N PHE A 69 5.45 -5.69 10.52
CA PHE A 69 4.82 -4.78 9.53
C PHE A 69 5.66 -3.53 9.42
N THR A 70 6.55 -3.49 8.43
CA THR A 70 7.56 -2.44 8.24
C THR A 70 7.73 -2.07 6.78
N SER A 71 8.14 -0.83 6.50
CA SER A 71 8.51 -0.32 5.17
C SER A 71 9.74 0.59 5.29
N GLU A 72 10.43 0.84 4.18
CA GLU A 72 11.62 1.69 4.12
C GLU A 72 11.27 3.18 4.22
N ASP A 73 10.14 3.56 3.68
CA ASP A 73 9.66 4.91 3.42
C ASP A 73 8.21 5.09 3.84
N ILE A 74 7.74 6.32 3.77
CA ILE A 74 6.34 6.66 3.92
C ILE A 74 5.86 7.41 2.67
N ASP A 75 4.77 6.92 2.08
CA ASP A 75 4.22 7.40 0.82
C ASP A 75 2.91 8.15 1.01
N PHE A 76 2.78 9.30 0.37
CA PHE A 76 1.53 10.05 0.28
C PHE A 76 1.08 10.25 -1.16
N LYS A 77 -0.23 10.24 -1.39
CA LYS A 77 -0.84 10.70 -2.63
C LYS A 77 -0.82 12.23 -2.64
N GLY A 78 -0.31 12.81 -3.72
CA GLY A 78 -0.25 14.27 -3.85
C GLY A 78 0.49 14.72 -5.10
N ASP A 79 0.74 16.00 -5.19
CA ASP A 79 1.44 16.63 -6.29
C ASP A 79 2.73 17.37 -5.82
N ARG A 80 3.32 18.15 -6.72
CA ARG A 80 4.52 18.93 -6.42
C ARG A 80 4.29 19.95 -5.31
N SER A 81 3.11 20.57 -5.26
CA SER A 81 2.80 21.59 -4.24
C SER A 81 2.71 20.97 -2.85
N ASP A 82 2.29 19.70 -2.76
CA ASP A 82 2.28 18.93 -1.51
C ASP A 82 3.70 18.60 -1.04
N VAL A 83 4.60 18.23 -1.98
CA VAL A 83 6.03 18.02 -1.65
C VAL A 83 6.63 19.28 -1.04
N GLU A 84 6.43 20.42 -1.68
CA GLU A 84 6.94 21.71 -1.23
C GLU A 84 6.37 22.10 0.15
N HIS A 85 5.07 21.87 0.36
CA HIS A 85 4.39 22.17 1.63
C HIS A 85 4.82 21.25 2.77
N ILE A 86 4.98 19.95 2.54
CA ILE A 86 5.53 19.00 3.52
C ILE A 86 6.96 19.41 3.92
N ALA A 87 7.79 19.72 2.92
CA ALA A 87 9.18 20.13 3.17
C ALA A 87 9.25 21.42 4.00
N GLU A 88 8.37 22.38 3.75
CA GLU A 88 8.25 23.62 4.52
C GLU A 88 7.87 23.36 5.97
N GLN A 89 6.80 22.58 6.22
CA GLN A 89 6.35 22.24 7.58
C GLN A 89 7.43 21.53 8.40
N LEU A 90 8.21 20.66 7.77
CA LEU A 90 9.29 19.91 8.42
C LEU A 90 10.62 20.67 8.45
N LYS A 91 10.75 21.79 7.74
CA LYS A 91 12.00 22.55 7.52
C LYS A 91 13.09 21.67 6.90
N LEU A 92 12.70 20.84 5.93
CA LEU A 92 13.57 19.92 5.21
C LEU A 92 13.69 20.33 3.73
N ARG A 93 14.63 19.73 3.02
CA ARG A 93 14.83 19.97 1.59
C ARG A 93 14.08 18.94 0.75
N ALA A 94 13.23 19.44 -0.15
CA ALA A 94 12.60 18.60 -1.17
C ALA A 94 13.55 18.25 -2.31
N VAL A 95 13.43 17.04 -2.83
CA VAL A 95 14.06 16.57 -4.06
C VAL A 95 12.96 16.37 -5.10
N LEU A 96 12.98 17.17 -6.14
CA LEU A 96 11.96 17.18 -7.19
C LEU A 96 12.49 16.49 -8.45
N PRO A 97 11.68 15.68 -9.16
CA PRO A 97 12.11 15.10 -10.43
C PRO A 97 12.37 16.19 -11.47
N GLY A 98 13.33 15.93 -12.35
CA GLY A 98 13.67 16.85 -13.43
C GLY A 98 12.48 17.07 -14.39
N LYS A 99 12.48 18.21 -15.12
CA LYS A 99 11.38 18.63 -16.01
C LYS A 99 11.10 17.66 -17.17
N VAL A 100 12.04 16.79 -17.52
CA VAL A 100 11.98 15.92 -18.71
C VAL A 100 11.33 14.56 -18.45
N GLY A 101 11.11 14.17 -17.20
CA GLY A 101 10.58 12.84 -16.83
C GLY A 101 9.12 12.90 -16.37
N MET A 102 8.20 12.31 -17.15
CA MET A 102 6.86 11.97 -16.64
C MET A 102 6.99 10.78 -15.68
N THR A 103 7.26 11.06 -14.40
CA THR A 103 7.33 10.02 -13.38
C THR A 103 6.06 10.03 -12.51
N ALA A 104 5.69 8.87 -11.96
CA ALA A 104 4.61 8.77 -10.99
C ALA A 104 4.94 9.55 -9.70
N LEU A 105 6.23 9.71 -9.39
CA LEU A 105 6.72 10.44 -8.21
C LEU A 105 6.61 11.96 -8.44
N ALA A 106 5.97 12.66 -7.53
CA ALA A 106 5.92 14.13 -7.49
C ALA A 106 7.20 14.73 -6.91
N GLY A 107 7.80 14.04 -5.95
CA GLY A 107 9.06 14.36 -5.29
C GLY A 107 9.26 13.55 -4.03
N SER A 108 10.42 13.70 -3.43
CA SER A 108 10.78 13.05 -2.18
C SER A 108 11.43 14.02 -1.20
N ILE A 109 11.35 13.71 0.07
CA ILE A 109 11.94 14.51 1.16
C ILE A 109 12.72 13.54 2.05
N PRO A 110 14.04 13.42 1.83
CA PRO A 110 14.88 12.61 2.69
C PRO A 110 15.00 13.26 4.07
N PHE A 111 14.99 12.45 5.11
CA PHE A 111 15.17 12.91 6.48
C PHE A 111 15.98 11.92 7.32
N THR A 112 16.57 12.46 8.38
CA THR A 112 17.22 11.69 9.43
C THR A 112 16.79 12.25 10.78
N TRP A 113 16.12 11.40 11.59
CA TRP A 113 15.69 11.75 12.94
C TRP A 113 16.10 10.65 13.92
N GLY A 114 17.09 10.94 14.77
CA GLY A 114 17.72 9.91 15.60
C GLY A 114 18.29 8.79 14.71
N ASP A 115 17.87 7.57 14.95
CA ASP A 115 18.32 6.39 14.21
C ASP A 115 17.48 6.11 12.94
N ILE A 116 16.47 6.94 12.65
CA ILE A 116 15.60 6.78 11.47
C ILE A 116 16.19 7.58 10.31
N GLN A 117 16.62 6.88 9.27
CA GLN A 117 17.02 7.46 8.00
C GLN A 117 16.07 6.94 6.90
N SER A 118 15.18 7.79 6.41
CA SER A 118 14.10 7.40 5.52
C SER A 118 13.74 8.54 4.56
N ASN A 119 12.72 8.30 3.71
CA ASN A 119 12.15 9.27 2.79
C ASN A 119 10.66 9.43 3.02
N ILE A 120 10.15 10.65 2.80
CA ILE A 120 8.75 10.88 2.51
C ILE A 120 8.62 10.97 0.99
N GLU A 121 7.83 10.09 0.38
CA GLU A 121 7.56 10.11 -1.04
C GLU A 121 6.16 10.63 -1.32
N VAL A 122 6.03 11.56 -2.27
CA VAL A 122 4.73 12.05 -2.73
C VAL A 122 4.51 11.56 -4.16
N VAL A 123 3.42 10.84 -4.38
CA VAL A 123 3.14 10.11 -5.62
C VAL A 123 1.90 10.70 -6.30
N ARG A 124 2.05 11.17 -7.55
CA ARG A 124 0.95 11.73 -8.36
C ARG A 124 0.01 10.68 -8.88
N VAL A 125 0.56 9.55 -9.31
CA VAL A 125 -0.20 8.46 -9.93
C VAL A 125 0.09 7.18 -9.19
N VAL A 126 -0.95 6.58 -8.60
CA VAL A 126 -0.85 5.28 -7.94
C VAL A 126 -1.20 4.20 -8.96
N PRO A 127 -0.25 3.36 -9.39
CA PRO A 127 -0.49 2.35 -10.41
C PRO A 127 -1.68 1.46 -10.06
N GLY A 128 -2.53 1.17 -11.02
CA GLY A 128 -3.68 0.26 -10.84
C GLY A 128 -4.83 0.80 -9.98
N ALA A 129 -4.62 1.85 -9.20
CA ALA A 129 -5.65 2.43 -8.35
C ALA A 129 -6.80 3.06 -9.17
N PRO A 130 -8.03 3.11 -8.61
CA PRO A 130 -9.14 3.78 -9.27
C PRO A 130 -8.92 5.30 -9.35
N GLN A 131 -9.51 5.95 -10.37
CA GLN A 131 -9.35 7.40 -10.56
C GLN A 131 -9.91 8.23 -9.39
N ASN A 132 -10.94 7.71 -8.71
CA ASN A 132 -11.55 8.36 -7.54
C ASN A 132 -10.93 7.93 -6.21
N LEU A 133 -9.61 7.68 -6.18
CA LEU A 133 -8.89 7.21 -5.00
C LEU A 133 -9.11 8.08 -3.76
N GLU A 134 -9.10 9.40 -3.94
CA GLU A 134 -9.30 10.37 -2.84
C GLU A 134 -10.66 10.23 -2.15
N SER A 135 -11.74 9.98 -2.92
CA SER A 135 -13.08 9.78 -2.35
C SER A 135 -13.27 8.40 -1.71
N ARG A 136 -12.33 7.49 -1.91
CA ARG A 136 -12.31 6.15 -1.29
C ARG A 136 -11.38 6.07 -0.09
N ALA A 137 -10.69 7.16 0.24
CA ALA A 137 -9.83 7.22 1.40
C ALA A 137 -10.65 7.00 2.68
N ILE A 138 -10.16 6.14 3.55
CA ILE A 138 -10.78 5.87 4.85
C ILE A 138 -10.13 6.77 5.89
N GLN A 139 -10.96 7.53 6.60
CA GLN A 139 -10.53 8.31 7.74
C GLN A 139 -10.58 7.43 8.99
N VAL A 140 -9.49 7.42 9.76
CA VAL A 140 -9.34 6.58 10.95
C VAL A 140 -8.63 7.36 12.04
N GLU A 141 -8.94 7.02 13.29
CA GLU A 141 -8.19 7.49 14.45
C GLU A 141 -7.15 6.44 14.86
N ALA A 142 -5.90 6.84 14.93
CA ALA A 142 -4.80 5.97 15.35
C ALA A 142 -3.77 6.78 16.15
N ASN A 143 -3.35 6.27 17.31
CA ASN A 143 -2.37 6.92 18.20
C ASN A 143 -2.72 8.38 18.55
N GLY A 144 -4.01 8.70 18.69
CA GLY A 144 -4.49 10.06 18.98
C GLY A 144 -4.40 11.03 17.79
N GLN A 145 -4.22 10.51 16.58
CA GLN A 145 -4.17 11.29 15.35
C GLN A 145 -5.20 10.80 14.35
N THR A 146 -5.84 11.73 13.65
CA THR A 146 -6.67 11.43 12.50
C THR A 146 -5.77 11.18 11.28
N LEU A 147 -5.92 10.02 10.66
CA LEU A 147 -5.25 9.64 9.42
C LEU A 147 -6.24 9.48 8.28
N ARG A 148 -5.80 9.72 7.05
CA ARG A 148 -6.49 9.30 5.82
C ARG A 148 -5.67 8.21 5.17
N VAL A 149 -6.25 7.01 5.01
CA VAL A 149 -5.53 5.84 4.52
C VAL A 149 -6.22 5.29 3.28
N MET A 150 -5.44 4.93 2.28
CA MET A 150 -5.93 4.24 1.09
C MET A 150 -6.59 2.92 1.46
N ASP A 151 -7.79 2.65 0.93
CA ASP A 151 -8.55 1.44 1.24
C ASP A 151 -7.82 0.15 0.80
N PRO A 152 -8.03 -0.99 1.50
CA PRO A 152 -7.34 -2.23 1.22
C PRO A 152 -7.54 -2.77 -0.20
N VAL A 153 -8.69 -2.54 -0.82
CA VAL A 153 -8.97 -3.00 -2.19
C VAL A 153 -8.13 -2.21 -3.19
N SER A 154 -8.07 -0.89 -3.04
CA SER A 154 -7.24 -0.04 -3.89
C SER A 154 -5.75 -0.33 -3.70
N LEU A 155 -5.29 -0.56 -2.47
CA LEU A 155 -3.92 -0.98 -2.16
C LEU A 155 -3.58 -2.33 -2.83
N PHE A 156 -4.47 -3.31 -2.71
CA PHE A 156 -4.29 -4.63 -3.32
C PHE A 156 -4.11 -4.52 -4.84
N VAL A 157 -5.00 -3.78 -5.51
CA VAL A 157 -4.92 -3.60 -6.97
C VAL A 157 -3.64 -2.87 -7.37
N SER A 158 -3.21 -1.87 -6.60
CA SER A 158 -1.95 -1.17 -6.85
C SER A 158 -0.73 -2.11 -6.70
N LYS A 159 -0.66 -2.90 -5.64
CA LYS A 159 0.42 -3.86 -5.42
C LYS A 159 0.42 -4.98 -6.47
N LEU A 160 -0.75 -5.44 -6.90
CA LEU A 160 -0.89 -6.41 -7.98
C LEU A 160 -0.35 -5.86 -9.32
N GLU A 161 -0.64 -4.59 -9.63
CA GLU A 161 -0.11 -3.92 -10.83
C GLU A 161 1.42 -3.82 -10.75
N LEU A 162 1.98 -3.41 -9.62
CA LEU A 162 3.43 -3.34 -9.42
C LEU A 162 4.10 -4.71 -9.55
N CYS A 163 3.53 -5.77 -8.96
CA CYS A 163 4.05 -7.13 -9.11
C CYS A 163 4.02 -7.62 -10.56
N SER A 164 3.12 -7.10 -11.39
CA SER A 164 2.99 -7.51 -12.80
C SER A 164 3.85 -6.70 -13.77
N THR A 165 4.26 -5.48 -13.40
CA THR A 165 4.89 -4.51 -14.32
C THR A 165 6.31 -4.12 -13.94
N VAL A 166 6.71 -4.32 -12.67
CA VAL A 166 8.03 -3.91 -12.16
C VAL A 166 8.78 -5.11 -11.61
N SER A 167 10.11 -5.16 -11.80
CA SER A 167 10.95 -6.16 -11.16
C SER A 167 10.77 -6.15 -9.66
N GLN A 168 10.66 -7.33 -9.06
CA GLN A 168 10.44 -7.48 -7.61
C GLN A 168 11.74 -7.64 -6.82
N GLU A 169 12.89 -7.49 -7.48
CA GLU A 169 14.19 -7.49 -6.82
C GLU A 169 14.28 -6.32 -5.82
N ASN A 170 14.60 -6.64 -4.56
CA ASN A 170 14.68 -5.67 -3.45
C ASN A 170 13.37 -4.89 -3.17
N ARG A 171 12.20 -5.47 -3.50
CA ARG A 171 10.89 -4.88 -3.23
C ARG A 171 10.05 -5.76 -2.30
N GLN A 172 9.11 -5.13 -1.58
CA GLN A 172 8.22 -5.83 -0.65
C GLN A 172 6.80 -6.06 -1.23
N ASP A 173 6.56 -5.77 -2.53
CA ASP A 173 5.20 -5.78 -3.07
C ASP A 173 4.56 -7.18 -3.01
N ILE A 174 5.33 -8.25 -3.18
CA ILE A 174 4.85 -9.64 -3.02
C ILE A 174 4.39 -9.90 -1.59
N ARG A 175 5.18 -9.49 -0.61
CA ARG A 175 4.83 -9.61 0.81
C ARG A 175 3.60 -8.77 1.15
N HIS A 176 3.53 -7.55 0.62
CA HIS A 176 2.37 -6.68 0.77
C HIS A 176 1.11 -7.30 0.16
N LEU A 177 1.20 -7.99 -0.99
CA LEU A 177 0.05 -8.71 -1.55
C LEU A 177 -0.43 -9.84 -0.62
N ARG A 178 0.48 -10.61 -0.01
CA ARG A 178 0.10 -11.66 0.96
C ARG A 178 -0.66 -11.07 2.14
N ILE A 179 -0.16 -9.98 2.71
CA ILE A 179 -0.85 -9.24 3.77
C ILE A 179 -2.24 -8.77 3.30
N LEU A 180 -2.29 -8.17 2.10
CA LEU A 180 -3.52 -7.56 1.58
C LEU A 180 -4.61 -8.57 1.24
N VAL A 181 -4.31 -9.83 0.93
CA VAL A 181 -5.35 -10.87 0.79
C VAL A 181 -6.21 -10.96 2.06
N HIS A 182 -5.57 -10.97 3.22
CA HIS A 182 -6.26 -11.00 4.51
C HIS A 182 -6.96 -9.67 4.82
N CYS A 183 -6.26 -8.55 4.62
CA CYS A 183 -6.83 -7.22 4.88
C CYS A 183 -8.07 -6.93 4.03
N VAL A 184 -8.04 -7.26 2.74
CA VAL A 184 -9.19 -7.09 1.82
C VAL A 184 -10.38 -7.93 2.27
N ARG A 185 -10.16 -9.18 2.66
CA ARG A 185 -11.23 -10.07 3.16
C ARG A 185 -11.94 -9.46 4.38
N HIS A 186 -11.18 -9.01 5.37
CA HIS A 186 -11.74 -8.39 6.57
C HIS A 186 -12.43 -7.08 6.24
N PHE A 187 -11.80 -6.21 5.46
CA PHE A 187 -12.38 -4.93 5.03
C PHE A 187 -13.71 -5.11 4.30
N LEU A 188 -13.78 -6.03 3.34
CA LEU A 188 -15.03 -6.35 2.63
C LEU A 188 -16.09 -6.93 3.56
N GLY A 189 -15.71 -7.69 4.58
CA GLY A 189 -16.61 -8.19 5.61
C GLY A 189 -17.16 -7.04 6.44
N ASP A 190 -16.30 -6.15 6.92
CA ASP A 190 -16.66 -4.99 7.74
C ASP A 190 -17.63 -4.04 7.01
N LEU A 191 -17.44 -3.84 5.71
CA LEU A 191 -18.36 -3.05 4.87
C LEU A 191 -19.79 -3.62 4.83
N LEU A 192 -19.96 -4.93 5.05
CA LEU A 192 -21.28 -5.58 5.07
C LEU A 192 -21.88 -5.64 6.48
N THR A 193 -21.05 -5.83 7.51
CA THR A 193 -21.49 -6.12 8.89
C THR A 193 -21.20 -5.00 9.87
N GLY A 194 -20.50 -3.93 9.45
CA GLY A 194 -20.07 -2.84 10.31
C GLY A 194 -21.24 -2.11 10.96
N ASP A 195 -21.00 -1.65 12.19
CA ASP A 195 -21.96 -0.85 12.95
C ASP A 195 -21.85 0.63 12.53
N GLY A 196 -22.77 1.12 11.71
CA GLY A 196 -22.92 2.53 11.46
C GLY A 196 -22.22 3.09 10.20
N GLU A 197 -21.41 4.13 10.33
CA GLU A 197 -20.95 5.01 9.24
C GLU A 197 -20.20 4.33 8.08
N ASN A 198 -19.61 3.14 8.29
CA ASN A 198 -18.86 2.42 7.28
C ASN A 198 -19.66 1.31 6.57
N GLN A 199 -20.91 1.03 7.01
CA GLN A 199 -21.74 0.03 6.36
C GLN A 199 -22.25 0.55 5.03
N ILE A 200 -22.14 -0.28 3.99
CA ILE A 200 -22.63 0.04 2.64
C ILE A 200 -23.70 -0.96 2.19
N ASP A 201 -24.55 -0.53 1.26
CA ASP A 201 -25.53 -1.41 0.66
C ASP A 201 -24.91 -2.51 -0.21
N SER A 202 -25.60 -3.60 -0.39
CA SER A 202 -25.13 -4.78 -1.16
C SER A 202 -24.79 -4.45 -2.62
N ARG A 203 -25.46 -3.47 -3.24
CA ARG A 203 -25.16 -3.07 -4.62
C ARG A 203 -23.79 -2.37 -4.71
N THR A 204 -23.54 -1.43 -3.81
CA THR A 204 -22.25 -0.73 -3.69
C THR A 204 -21.13 -1.73 -3.39
N TRP A 205 -21.37 -2.66 -2.47
CA TRP A 205 -20.44 -3.72 -2.14
C TRP A 205 -20.13 -4.61 -3.36
N LEU A 206 -21.15 -5.06 -4.10
CA LEU A 206 -20.97 -5.87 -5.32
C LEU A 206 -20.19 -5.12 -6.42
N ASN A 207 -20.34 -3.80 -6.51
CA ASN A 207 -19.54 -2.99 -7.44
C ASN A 207 -18.04 -2.99 -7.05
N ILE A 208 -17.72 -2.87 -5.76
CA ILE A 208 -16.34 -2.96 -5.26
C ILE A 208 -15.76 -4.33 -5.55
N VAL A 209 -16.48 -5.39 -5.24
CA VAL A 209 -16.05 -6.77 -5.52
C VAL A 209 -15.93 -7.02 -7.01
N GLY A 210 -16.87 -6.52 -7.82
CA GLY A 210 -16.80 -6.63 -9.28
C GLY A 210 -15.55 -5.97 -9.86
N PHE A 211 -15.17 -4.82 -9.34
CA PHE A 211 -13.90 -4.18 -9.69
C PHE A 211 -12.70 -5.07 -9.31
N LEU A 212 -12.63 -5.56 -8.08
CA LEU A 212 -11.57 -6.44 -7.58
C LEU A 212 -11.43 -7.70 -8.45
N LEU A 213 -12.54 -8.38 -8.72
CA LEU A 213 -12.56 -9.62 -9.49
C LEU A 213 -12.17 -9.42 -10.96
N LYS A 214 -12.52 -8.27 -11.56
CA LYS A 214 -12.03 -7.94 -12.91
C LYS A 214 -10.51 -7.78 -12.92
N ARG A 215 -9.91 -7.22 -11.87
CA ARG A 215 -8.46 -7.07 -11.75
C ARG A 215 -7.74 -8.41 -11.56
N THR A 216 -8.26 -9.27 -10.70
CA THR A 216 -7.69 -10.62 -10.49
C THR A 216 -7.87 -11.56 -11.67
N ALA A 217 -8.86 -11.32 -12.54
CA ALA A 217 -9.11 -12.12 -13.76
C ALA A 217 -8.17 -11.81 -14.93
N THR A 218 -7.37 -10.72 -14.86
CA THR A 218 -6.46 -10.36 -15.95
C THR A 218 -5.35 -11.40 -16.17
N LYS A 219 -4.79 -11.45 -17.38
CA LYS A 219 -3.68 -12.38 -17.70
C LYS A 219 -2.47 -12.13 -16.78
N SER A 220 -2.14 -10.87 -16.52
CA SER A 220 -1.05 -10.49 -15.62
C SER A 220 -1.30 -10.94 -14.18
N ALA A 221 -2.51 -10.73 -13.63
CA ALA A 221 -2.85 -11.17 -12.29
C ALA A 221 -2.82 -12.71 -12.15
N LYS A 222 -3.30 -13.44 -13.16
CA LYS A 222 -3.21 -14.91 -13.19
C LYS A 222 -1.77 -15.41 -13.25
N ARG A 223 -0.89 -14.69 -13.96
CA ARG A 223 0.54 -14.97 -13.96
C ARG A 223 1.14 -14.78 -12.57
N VAL A 224 0.88 -13.62 -11.93
CA VAL A 224 1.34 -13.33 -10.57
C VAL A 224 0.85 -14.40 -9.58
N ALA A 225 -0.43 -14.82 -9.67
CA ALA A 225 -0.99 -15.87 -8.82
C ALA A 225 -0.20 -17.17 -8.96
N ARG A 226 0.05 -17.61 -10.20
CA ARG A 226 0.77 -18.86 -10.47
C ARG A 226 2.24 -18.81 -10.05
N GLU A 227 2.94 -17.70 -10.35
CA GLU A 227 4.37 -17.56 -10.08
C GLU A 227 4.69 -17.39 -8.59
N MET A 228 3.74 -16.87 -7.81
CA MET A 228 3.92 -16.51 -6.41
C MET A 228 3.04 -17.31 -5.45
N ASP A 229 2.36 -18.34 -5.97
CA ASP A 229 1.45 -19.21 -5.23
C ASP A 229 0.38 -18.45 -4.44
N PHE A 230 -0.40 -17.62 -5.15
CA PHE A 230 -1.54 -16.90 -4.58
C PHE A 230 -2.87 -17.55 -4.96
N ASP A 231 -3.74 -17.70 -3.96
CA ASP A 231 -5.15 -18.00 -4.14
C ASP A 231 -6.02 -16.76 -3.96
N TRP A 232 -6.55 -16.22 -5.07
CA TRP A 232 -7.44 -15.05 -5.02
C TRP A 232 -8.82 -15.36 -4.42
N SER A 233 -9.20 -16.62 -4.21
CA SER A 233 -10.47 -16.98 -3.55
C SER A 233 -10.51 -16.51 -2.09
N GLY A 234 -9.33 -16.40 -1.45
CA GLY A 234 -9.17 -15.89 -0.09
C GLY A 234 -9.49 -14.40 0.10
N LEU A 235 -9.68 -13.63 -1.00
CA LEU A 235 -10.02 -12.21 -0.93
C LEU A 235 -11.45 -11.92 -0.45
N LEU A 236 -12.36 -12.88 -0.60
CA LEU A 236 -13.78 -12.68 -0.29
C LEU A 236 -14.15 -13.19 1.11
N PRO A 237 -15.01 -12.47 1.84
CA PRO A 237 -15.45 -12.86 3.18
C PRO A 237 -16.57 -13.92 3.10
N TRP A 238 -16.23 -15.14 2.63
CA TRP A 238 -17.20 -16.20 2.36
C TRP A 238 -18.09 -16.57 3.55
N ALA A 239 -17.58 -16.50 4.78
CA ALA A 239 -18.37 -16.78 5.98
C ALA A 239 -19.51 -15.76 6.14
N VAL A 240 -19.21 -14.46 5.98
CA VAL A 240 -20.18 -13.36 6.04
C VAL A 240 -21.20 -13.48 4.90
N LEU A 241 -20.72 -13.74 3.67
CA LEU A 241 -21.59 -13.88 2.50
C LEU A 241 -22.57 -15.02 2.63
N LYS A 242 -22.14 -16.19 3.14
CA LYS A 242 -23.00 -17.35 3.36
C LYS A 242 -24.03 -17.17 4.47
N ALA A 243 -23.73 -16.31 5.46
CA ALA A 243 -24.64 -15.98 6.54
C ALA A 243 -25.65 -14.88 6.17
N SER A 244 -25.42 -14.17 5.05
CA SER A 244 -26.27 -13.07 4.62
C SER A 244 -27.63 -13.57 4.13
N GLN A 245 -28.68 -12.83 4.52
CA GLN A 245 -30.06 -13.03 4.01
C GLN A 245 -30.42 -12.08 2.85
N ASP A 246 -29.47 -11.21 2.44
CA ASP A 246 -29.70 -10.33 1.29
C ASP A 246 -29.79 -11.14 -0.02
N PRO A 247 -30.91 -11.05 -0.77
CA PRO A 247 -31.08 -11.84 -1.99
C PRO A 247 -30.02 -11.64 -3.05
N LYS A 248 -29.41 -10.43 -3.15
CA LYS A 248 -28.37 -10.12 -4.12
C LYS A 248 -27.05 -10.83 -3.74
N LEU A 249 -26.72 -10.86 -2.44
CA LEU A 249 -25.54 -11.54 -1.94
C LEU A 249 -25.71 -13.07 -2.01
N THR A 250 -26.89 -13.59 -1.69
CA THR A 250 -27.21 -15.01 -1.83
C THR A 250 -27.04 -15.46 -3.28
N ARG A 251 -27.61 -14.73 -4.24
CA ARG A 251 -27.43 -15.01 -5.67
C ARG A 251 -25.96 -14.94 -6.10
N PHE A 252 -25.21 -13.95 -5.64
CA PHE A 252 -23.77 -13.84 -5.92
C PHE A 252 -22.99 -15.09 -5.45
N VAL A 253 -23.33 -15.64 -4.28
CA VAL A 253 -22.71 -16.87 -3.75
C VAL A 253 -23.09 -18.08 -4.59
N GLU A 254 -24.36 -18.22 -5.00
CA GLU A 254 -24.86 -19.32 -5.82
C GLU A 254 -24.20 -19.36 -7.22
N ASP A 255 -24.11 -18.19 -7.88
CA ASP A 255 -23.48 -18.05 -9.20
C ASP A 255 -21.98 -18.41 -9.21
N ARG A 256 -21.31 -18.43 -8.05
CA ARG A 256 -19.88 -18.77 -7.91
C ARG A 256 -19.61 -20.17 -7.37
N ARG A 257 -20.64 -20.92 -7.06
CA ARG A 257 -20.54 -22.36 -6.72
C ARG A 257 -20.62 -23.25 -7.96
N ARG A 258 -21.05 -22.68 -9.09
CA ARG A 258 -21.10 -23.32 -10.41
C ARG A 258 -19.79 -23.13 -11.18
#